data_421c0daa3951b6299f78b063ef651786
#
_entry.id   421c0daa3951b6299f78b063ef651786
#
_cell.length_a   1.000
_cell.length_b   1.000
_cell.length_c   1.000
_cell.angle_alpha   90.00
_cell.angle_beta   90.00
_cell.angle_gamma   90.00
#
_symmetry.space_group_name_H-M   'P 1'
#
loop_
_entity.id
_entity.type
_entity.pdbx_description
1 polymer ?
#
loop_
_entity_poly.entity_id
_entity_poly.type
_entity_poly.pdbx_seq_one_letter_code
_entity_poly.pdbx_strand_id
1 'polypeptide(L)'
;MTTIGNHMKFNVHRSLREQVRSFYIDVLQCTMIPSPAPNLELYLFPDKFVLGVFFCDESEVLSEEDHLKAAWLEIKTKDVQALKQRLVEFGVKEVEYADKSRFYFQAPGGQVFRLAPEDGGI
;
A
#
# COMPACT_ATOMS: atom_id res chain seq x y z
N MET A 1 -1.87 28.60 6.87
CA MET A 1 -0.94 27.48 6.60
C MET A 1 -1.72 26.21 6.28
N THR A 2 -1.31 25.50 5.26
CA THR A 2 -1.98 24.28 4.84
C THR A 2 -1.11 23.07 5.13
N THR A 3 -1.71 21.99 5.63
CA THR A 3 -1.02 20.73 5.84
C THR A 3 -1.76 19.61 5.14
N ILE A 4 -1.05 18.51 4.87
CA ILE A 4 -1.70 17.33 4.32
C ILE A 4 -2.15 16.44 5.46
N GLY A 5 -3.32 15.77 5.28
CA GLY A 5 -3.84 14.87 6.29
C GLY A 5 -3.16 13.51 6.30
N ASN A 6 -3.63 12.64 7.18
CA ASN A 6 -3.07 11.31 7.38
C ASN A 6 -3.99 10.20 6.86
N HIS A 7 -4.76 10.48 5.83
CA HIS A 7 -5.67 9.50 5.22
C HIS A 7 -5.46 9.43 3.71
N MET A 8 -5.58 8.23 3.18
CA MET A 8 -5.59 7.99 1.74
C MET A 8 -6.57 6.83 1.47
N LYS A 9 -7.26 6.86 0.35
CA LYS A 9 -8.17 5.77 -0.04
C LYS A 9 -7.91 5.40 -1.50
N PHE A 10 -7.95 4.10 -1.80
CA PHE A 10 -7.96 3.64 -3.18
C PHE A 10 -8.90 2.44 -3.33
N ASN A 11 -9.26 2.17 -4.58
CA ASN A 11 -10.23 1.11 -4.91
C ASN A 11 -9.51 -0.17 -5.29
N VAL A 12 -10.05 -1.30 -4.83
CA VAL A 12 -9.54 -2.63 -5.16
C VAL A 12 -10.71 -3.53 -5.51
N HIS A 13 -10.53 -4.43 -6.46
CA HIS A 13 -11.56 -5.39 -6.80
C HIS A 13 -11.89 -6.27 -5.60
N ARG A 14 -13.18 -6.48 -5.35
CA ARG A 14 -13.65 -7.21 -4.15
C ARG A 14 -13.10 -8.63 -4.04
N SER A 15 -12.71 -9.25 -5.15
CA SER A 15 -12.15 -10.59 -5.15
C SER A 15 -10.80 -10.67 -4.44
N LEU A 16 -10.13 -9.54 -4.22
CA LEU A 16 -8.81 -9.49 -3.60
C LEU A 16 -8.85 -9.19 -2.11
N ARG A 17 -10.03 -9.18 -1.49
CA ARG A 17 -10.18 -8.80 -0.08
C ARG A 17 -9.26 -9.59 0.85
N GLU A 18 -9.19 -10.91 0.70
CA GLU A 18 -8.35 -11.72 1.58
C GLU A 18 -6.86 -11.44 1.38
N GLN A 19 -6.42 -11.28 0.13
CA GLN A 19 -5.04 -10.94 -0.15
C GLN A 19 -4.67 -9.58 0.42
N VAL A 20 -5.57 -8.60 0.30
CA VAL A 20 -5.37 -7.26 0.84
C VAL A 20 -5.20 -7.32 2.36
N ARG A 21 -6.07 -8.05 3.05
CA ARG A 21 -5.98 -8.19 4.49
C ARG A 21 -4.66 -8.83 4.91
N SER A 22 -4.27 -9.93 4.27
CA SER A 22 -3.00 -10.59 4.55
C SER A 22 -1.83 -9.65 4.33
N PHE A 23 -1.87 -8.88 3.24
CA PHE A 23 -0.78 -7.97 2.93
C PHE A 23 -0.63 -6.86 3.98
N TYR A 24 -1.70 -6.13 4.25
CA TYR A 24 -1.61 -4.97 5.15
C TYR A 24 -1.48 -5.36 6.61
N ILE A 25 -2.12 -6.45 7.04
CA ILE A 25 -2.06 -6.88 8.43
C ILE A 25 -0.81 -7.71 8.71
N ASP A 26 -0.56 -8.74 7.92
CA ASP A 26 0.53 -9.69 8.23
C ASP A 26 1.89 -9.20 7.75
N VAL A 27 1.97 -8.61 6.56
CA VAL A 27 3.26 -8.15 6.02
C VAL A 27 3.62 -6.76 6.52
N LEU A 28 2.70 -5.79 6.40
CA LEU A 28 2.96 -4.41 6.80
C LEU A 28 2.62 -4.11 8.26
N GLN A 29 2.01 -5.06 8.95
CA GLN A 29 1.70 -4.97 10.39
C GLN A 29 0.76 -3.83 10.75
N CYS A 30 -0.18 -3.52 9.85
CA CYS A 30 -1.25 -2.58 10.14
C CYS A 30 -2.29 -3.21 11.07
N THR A 31 -3.05 -2.35 11.74
CA THR A 31 -4.21 -2.75 12.53
C THR A 31 -5.47 -2.36 11.79
N MET A 32 -6.40 -3.29 11.59
CA MET A 32 -7.69 -2.94 11.00
C MET A 32 -8.53 -2.23 12.06
N ILE A 33 -9.10 -1.06 11.70
CA ILE A 33 -9.93 -0.27 12.61
C ILE A 33 -11.35 -0.18 12.06
N PRO A 34 -12.35 0.17 12.91
CA PRO A 34 -13.73 0.27 12.47
C PRO A 34 -13.90 1.24 11.30
N SER A 35 -14.73 0.85 10.34
CA SER A 35 -15.01 1.64 9.14
C SER A 35 -16.42 2.23 9.19
N PRO A 36 -16.60 3.46 8.69
CA PRO A 36 -17.93 4.09 8.65
C PRO A 36 -18.81 3.61 7.51
N ALA A 37 -18.28 2.80 6.59
CA ALA A 37 -19.03 2.38 5.40
C ALA A 37 -18.77 0.90 5.10
N PRO A 38 -19.79 0.19 4.55
CA PRO A 38 -19.58 -1.18 4.08
C PRO A 38 -18.61 -1.18 2.90
N ASN A 39 -17.88 -2.29 2.74
CA ASN A 39 -16.90 -2.50 1.69
C ASN A 39 -15.67 -1.56 1.75
N LEU A 40 -15.60 -0.70 2.75
CA LEU A 40 -14.43 0.12 3.01
C LEU A 40 -13.71 -0.44 4.24
N GLU A 41 -12.46 -0.85 4.07
CA GLU A 41 -11.63 -1.31 5.19
C GLU A 41 -10.54 -0.30 5.45
N LEU A 42 -10.29 -0.03 6.73
CA LEU A 42 -9.32 0.97 7.15
C LEU A 42 -8.17 0.27 7.86
N TYR A 43 -6.95 0.53 7.40
CA TYR A 43 -5.72 -0.05 7.94
C TYR A 43 -4.89 1.05 8.57
N LEU A 44 -4.67 0.94 9.87
CA LEU A 44 -3.91 1.92 10.65
C LEU A 44 -2.45 1.48 10.75
N PHE A 45 -1.56 2.36 10.31
CA PHE A 45 -0.13 2.18 10.48
C PHE A 45 0.31 2.67 11.87
N PRO A 46 1.46 2.20 12.39
CA PRO A 46 1.92 2.64 13.72
C PRO A 46 2.09 4.15 13.88
N ASP A 47 2.41 4.88 12.82
CA ASP A 47 2.56 6.33 12.83
C ASP A 47 1.23 7.08 12.69
N LYS A 48 0.11 6.37 12.78
CA LYS A 48 -1.25 6.91 12.71
C LYS A 48 -1.74 7.26 11.30
N PHE A 49 -1.00 6.90 10.27
CA PHE A 49 -1.53 7.02 8.91
C PHE A 49 -2.62 5.96 8.70
N VAL A 50 -3.72 6.36 8.07
CA VAL A 50 -4.85 5.46 7.79
C VAL A 50 -4.97 5.27 6.28
N LEU A 51 -4.90 4.02 5.84
CA LEU A 51 -5.09 3.64 4.46
C LEU A 51 -6.45 2.98 4.31
N GLY A 52 -7.32 3.58 3.50
CA GLY A 52 -8.64 3.02 3.21
C GLY A 52 -8.60 2.22 1.91
N VAL A 53 -9.16 1.02 1.95
CA VAL A 53 -9.32 0.20 0.74
C VAL A 53 -10.80 -0.02 0.52
N PHE A 54 -11.30 0.50 -0.59
CA PHE A 54 -12.70 0.35 -0.97
C PHE A 54 -12.82 -0.80 -1.95
N PHE A 55 -13.56 -1.85 -1.55
CA PHE A 55 -13.75 -3.04 -2.38
C PHE A 55 -14.96 -2.86 -3.28
N CYS A 56 -14.74 -2.95 -4.58
CA CYS A 56 -15.76 -2.60 -5.56
C CYS A 56 -15.67 -3.46 -6.81
N ASP A 57 -16.49 -3.12 -7.80
CA ASP A 57 -16.53 -3.84 -9.07
C ASP A 57 -15.38 -3.40 -9.99
N GLU A 58 -15.11 -4.23 -10.99
CA GLU A 58 -14.02 -4.00 -11.94
C GLU A 58 -14.11 -2.63 -12.61
N SER A 59 -15.33 -2.15 -12.89
CA SER A 59 -15.52 -0.87 -13.55
C SER A 59 -15.05 0.34 -12.73
N GLU A 60 -14.82 0.14 -11.43
CA GLU A 60 -14.45 1.22 -10.51
C GLU A 60 -13.00 1.15 -10.05
N VAL A 61 -12.22 0.20 -10.58
CA VAL A 61 -10.82 0.03 -10.18
C VAL A 61 -9.89 0.35 -11.34
N LEU A 62 -8.69 0.80 -11.00
CA LEU A 62 -7.63 0.92 -11.98
C LEU A 62 -7.00 -0.46 -12.21
N SER A 63 -6.61 -0.73 -13.45
CA SER A 63 -5.81 -1.91 -13.75
C SER A 63 -4.43 -1.78 -13.11
N GLU A 64 -3.70 -2.89 -13.01
CA GLU A 64 -2.32 -2.84 -12.53
C GLU A 64 -1.47 -1.92 -13.41
N GLU A 65 -1.69 -1.96 -14.73
CA GLU A 65 -0.98 -1.06 -15.65
C GLU A 65 -1.28 0.41 -15.39
N ASP A 66 -2.54 0.74 -15.15
CA ASP A 66 -2.94 2.12 -14.88
C ASP A 66 -2.34 2.64 -13.57
N HIS A 67 -2.22 1.76 -12.58
CA HIS A 67 -1.57 2.13 -11.32
C HIS A 67 -0.10 2.54 -11.51
N LEU A 68 0.58 2.01 -12.52
CA LEU A 68 1.97 2.40 -12.81
C LEU A 68 2.08 3.86 -13.26
N LYS A 69 0.99 4.43 -13.76
CA LYS A 69 0.93 5.83 -14.21
C LYS A 69 0.35 6.76 -13.15
N ALA A 70 -0.15 6.20 -12.06
CA ALA A 70 -0.78 6.96 -10.98
C ALA A 70 0.24 7.28 -9.89
N ALA A 71 -0.26 7.71 -8.74
CA ALA A 71 0.59 8.07 -7.63
C ALA A 71 1.19 6.85 -6.94
N TRP A 72 2.36 7.00 -6.38
CA TRP A 72 2.93 6.01 -5.47
C TRP A 72 3.06 6.60 -4.07
N LEU A 73 3.10 5.73 -3.08
CA LEU A 73 3.20 6.12 -1.68
C LEU A 73 4.45 5.50 -1.08
N GLU A 74 5.16 6.25 -0.23
CA GLU A 74 6.37 5.75 0.39
C GLU A 74 6.07 5.06 1.71
N ILE A 75 6.69 3.88 1.91
CA ILE A 75 6.67 3.15 3.18
C ILE A 75 8.08 3.21 3.76
N LYS A 76 8.19 3.61 5.02
CA LYS A 76 9.46 3.65 5.73
C LYS A 76 9.55 2.52 6.74
N THR A 77 10.74 1.96 6.90
CA THR A 77 10.98 0.87 7.84
C THR A 77 12.38 0.96 8.42
N LYS A 78 12.55 0.42 9.62
CA LYS A 78 13.86 0.35 10.26
C LYS A 78 14.80 -0.62 9.53
N ASP A 79 14.27 -1.72 9.03
CA ASP A 79 15.06 -2.75 8.37
C ASP A 79 14.51 -2.99 6.97
N VAL A 80 15.08 -2.26 6.00
CA VAL A 80 14.65 -2.33 4.60
C VAL A 80 14.81 -3.74 4.04
N GLN A 81 15.94 -4.40 4.32
CA GLN A 81 16.19 -5.71 3.74
C GLN A 81 15.23 -6.77 4.28
N ALA A 82 14.92 -6.72 5.57
CA ALA A 82 13.99 -7.66 6.17
C ALA A 82 12.57 -7.49 5.61
N LEU A 83 12.12 -6.26 5.47
CA LEU A 83 10.79 -6.02 4.90
C LEU A 83 10.76 -6.37 3.42
N LYS A 84 11.80 -6.02 2.67
CA LYS A 84 11.88 -6.39 1.26
C LYS A 84 11.77 -7.90 1.09
N GLN A 85 12.46 -8.67 1.93
CA GLN A 85 12.40 -10.12 1.87
C GLN A 85 10.97 -10.62 2.10
N ARG A 86 10.27 -10.09 3.10
CA ARG A 86 8.88 -10.47 3.36
C ARG A 86 7.95 -10.12 2.20
N LEU A 87 8.17 -8.96 1.58
CA LEU A 87 7.40 -8.53 0.42
C LEU A 87 7.60 -9.47 -0.76
N VAL A 88 8.84 -9.83 -1.05
CA VAL A 88 9.17 -10.76 -2.14
C VAL A 88 8.57 -12.15 -1.86
N GLU A 89 8.66 -12.62 -0.62
CA GLU A 89 8.07 -13.90 -0.23
C GLU A 89 6.55 -13.91 -0.35
N PHE A 90 5.91 -12.78 -0.05
CA PHE A 90 4.48 -12.64 -0.23
C PHE A 90 4.08 -12.72 -1.72
N GLY A 91 4.96 -12.31 -2.61
CA GLY A 91 4.73 -12.36 -4.05
C GLY A 91 4.36 -11.03 -4.68
N VAL A 92 4.78 -9.90 -4.10
CA VAL A 92 4.55 -8.60 -4.71
C VAL A 92 5.30 -8.51 -6.05
N LYS A 93 4.79 -7.67 -6.95
CA LYS A 93 5.46 -7.42 -8.23
C LYS A 93 6.41 -6.25 -8.07
N GLU A 94 7.68 -6.46 -8.34
CA GLU A 94 8.64 -5.37 -8.37
C GLU A 94 8.36 -4.47 -9.57
N VAL A 95 8.49 -3.16 -9.37
CA VAL A 95 8.27 -2.16 -10.42
C VAL A 95 9.61 -1.56 -10.84
N GLU A 96 9.87 -1.59 -12.13
CA GLU A 96 11.00 -0.87 -12.71
C GLU A 96 10.70 0.61 -12.71
N TYR A 97 11.50 1.40 -12.00
CA TYR A 97 11.32 2.83 -11.92
C TYR A 97 12.64 3.54 -12.20
N ALA A 98 12.56 4.83 -12.56
CA ALA A 98 13.75 5.61 -12.89
C ALA A 98 14.73 5.72 -11.71
N ASP A 99 14.19 5.80 -10.48
CA ASP A 99 15.00 5.86 -9.27
C ASP A 99 15.40 4.43 -8.86
N LYS A 100 16.66 4.06 -9.15
CA LYS A 100 17.18 2.73 -8.81
C LYS A 100 17.66 2.63 -7.36
N SER A 101 17.61 3.72 -6.60
CA SER A 101 18.08 3.70 -5.21
C SER A 101 17.04 3.13 -4.24
N ARG A 102 15.82 2.89 -4.70
CA ARG A 102 14.73 2.40 -3.87
C ARG A 102 14.06 1.18 -4.50
N PHE A 103 13.38 0.39 -3.68
CA PHE A 103 12.57 -0.74 -4.14
C PHE A 103 11.14 -0.29 -4.33
N TYR A 104 10.65 -0.37 -5.56
CA TYR A 104 9.26 -0.06 -5.90
C TYR A 104 8.51 -1.35 -6.18
N PHE A 105 7.29 -1.44 -5.70
CA PHE A 105 6.50 -2.66 -5.88
C PHE A 105 5.00 -2.34 -5.93
N GLN A 106 4.23 -3.31 -6.45
CA GLN A 106 2.78 -3.22 -6.44
C GLN A 106 2.21 -4.15 -5.37
N ALA A 107 1.37 -3.58 -4.51
CA ALA A 107 0.59 -4.34 -3.53
C ALA A 107 -0.57 -5.04 -4.22
N PRO A 108 -1.26 -5.98 -3.52
CA PRO A 108 -2.49 -6.56 -4.08
C PRO A 108 -3.48 -5.48 -4.48
N GLY A 109 -3.98 -5.56 -5.70
CA GLY A 109 -4.85 -4.52 -6.27
C GLY A 109 -4.11 -3.50 -7.12
N GLY A 110 -2.77 -3.47 -7.06
CA GLY A 110 -1.97 -2.69 -7.98
C GLY A 110 -1.36 -1.40 -7.44
N GLN A 111 -1.73 -0.96 -6.23
CA GLN A 111 -1.16 0.27 -5.68
C GLN A 111 0.37 0.18 -5.61
N VAL A 112 1.04 1.20 -6.14
CA VAL A 112 2.49 1.26 -6.13
C VAL A 112 2.99 1.87 -4.83
N PHE A 113 3.99 1.23 -4.23
CA PHE A 113 4.70 1.75 -3.07
C PHE A 113 6.18 1.77 -3.33
N ARG A 114 6.87 2.68 -2.65
CA ARG A 114 8.33 2.61 -2.60
C ARG A 114 8.78 2.41 -1.16
N LEU A 115 9.83 1.61 -1.00
CA LEU A 115 10.36 1.27 0.31
C LEU A 115 11.58 2.12 0.60
N ALA A 116 11.65 2.71 1.80
CA ALA A 116 12.76 3.56 2.20
C ALA A 116 13.13 3.30 3.65
N PRO A 117 14.38 3.59 4.05
CA PRO A 117 14.77 3.51 5.45
C PRO A 117 14.09 4.60 6.26
N GLU A 118 13.85 4.30 7.54
CA GLU A 118 13.11 5.21 8.43
C GLU A 118 13.83 6.57 8.58
N ASP A 119 15.15 6.55 8.57
CA ASP A 119 15.98 7.75 8.65
C ASP A 119 16.37 8.31 7.30
N GLY A 120 15.85 7.74 6.22
CA GLY A 120 16.08 8.24 4.87
C GLY A 120 15.46 9.60 4.70
N GLY A 121 16.21 10.53 4.13
CA GLY A 121 15.72 11.86 3.84
C GLY A 121 14.78 11.90 2.66
N ILE A 122 14.62 13.07 2.15
CA ILE A 122 13.75 13.31 0.99
C ILE A 122 14.26 12.58 -0.25
#